data_67f67fbc08f13dd03a4e587b3d015e98
#
_entry.id   67f67fbc08f13dd03a4e587b3d015e98
#
_cell.length_a   1.000
_cell.length_b   1.000
_cell.length_c   1.000
_cell.angle_alpha   90.00
_cell.angle_beta   90.00
_cell.angle_gamma   90.00
#
_symmetry.space_group_name_H-M   'P 1'
#
loop_
_entity.id
_entity.type
_entity.pdbx_description
1 polymer ?
#
loop_
_entity_poly.entity_id
_entity_poly.type
_entity_poly.pdbx_seq_one_letter_code
_entity_poly.pdbx_strand_id
1 'polypeptide(L)'
;MEKITSFLQKWLWLIALILFALLAVFAISMATPTAVCASYGGPEPGVTTFYQAYQSANDALLILGACSIVITFLFKRLRSSIRPIYYIGNFVSCAAVGIMGIASGVTTLVATSRYQAGYATLPIDAMNQYWLDHGSNVTIEKSPAIFPLGYILSVCLVLAGVAAFVLFALKLIARIRYEKSRKGEAE
;
A
#
# COMPACT_ATOMS: atom_id res chain seq x y z
N MET A 1 26.04 9.27 -8.77
CA MET A 1 25.41 8.78 -7.55
C MET A 1 24.75 9.91 -6.74
N GLU A 2 25.42 11.01 -6.50
CA GLU A 2 24.87 12.15 -5.69
C GLU A 2 23.52 12.69 -6.18
N LYS A 3 23.35 12.88 -7.49
CA LYS A 3 22.07 13.39 -8.07
C LYS A 3 20.89 12.45 -7.77
N ILE A 4 21.09 11.13 -7.88
CA ILE A 4 20.04 10.12 -7.62
C ILE A 4 19.71 10.09 -6.13
N THR A 5 20.73 10.08 -5.27
CA THR A 5 20.54 10.10 -3.80
C THR A 5 19.80 11.35 -3.37
N SER A 6 20.18 12.52 -3.90
CA SER A 6 19.52 13.81 -3.61
C SER A 6 18.06 13.80 -4.07
N PHE A 7 17.78 13.30 -5.28
CA PHE A 7 16.42 13.20 -5.79
C PHE A 7 15.54 12.28 -4.91
N LEU A 8 16.01 11.05 -4.66
CA LEU A 8 15.27 10.10 -3.81
C LEU A 8 15.08 10.64 -2.39
N GLN A 9 16.11 11.25 -1.80
CA GLN A 9 16.01 11.85 -0.47
C GLN A 9 14.99 12.99 -0.40
N LYS A 10 14.82 13.73 -1.49
CA LYS A 10 13.88 14.86 -1.57
C LYS A 10 12.44 14.40 -1.76
N TRP A 11 12.20 13.44 -2.67
CA TRP A 11 10.85 13.14 -3.17
C TRP A 11 10.25 11.84 -2.67
N LEU A 12 11.07 10.86 -2.29
CA LEU A 12 10.58 9.51 -1.92
C LEU A 12 9.53 9.56 -0.80
N TRP A 13 9.72 10.41 0.20
CA TRP A 13 8.76 10.52 1.30
C TRP A 13 7.38 11.00 0.84
N LEU A 14 7.34 11.90 -0.14
CA LEU A 14 6.09 12.41 -0.68
C LEU A 14 5.39 11.36 -1.54
N ILE A 15 6.16 10.69 -2.41
CA ILE A 15 5.66 9.60 -3.25
C ILE A 15 5.11 8.47 -2.37
N ALA A 16 5.86 8.03 -1.37
CA ALA A 16 5.44 7.00 -0.44
C ALA A 16 4.18 7.43 0.34
N LEU A 17 4.11 8.65 0.83
CA LEU A 17 2.94 9.17 1.53
C LEU A 17 1.68 9.13 0.67
N ILE A 18 1.78 9.59 -0.59
CA ILE A 18 0.66 9.56 -1.53
C ILE A 18 0.21 8.11 -1.79
N LEU A 19 1.16 7.19 -2.04
CA LEU A 19 0.82 5.79 -2.30
C LEU A 19 0.17 5.10 -1.10
N PHE A 20 0.64 5.36 0.12
CA PHE A 20 0.03 4.80 1.34
C PHE A 20 -1.34 5.43 1.66
N ALA A 21 -1.53 6.71 1.34
CA ALA A 21 -2.86 7.34 1.41
C ALA A 21 -3.82 6.71 0.37
N LEU A 22 -3.36 6.48 -0.85
CA LEU A 22 -4.13 5.78 -1.88
C LEU A 22 -4.45 4.34 -1.49
N LEU A 23 -3.57 3.64 -0.76
CA LEU A 23 -3.85 2.31 -0.21
C LEU A 23 -5.02 2.35 0.78
N ALA A 24 -5.06 3.34 1.68
CA ALA A 24 -6.18 3.49 2.61
C ALA A 24 -7.48 3.82 1.87
N VAL A 25 -7.43 4.71 0.87
CA VAL A 25 -8.59 5.02 0.02
C VAL A 25 -9.06 3.79 -0.74
N PHE A 26 -8.14 3.00 -1.30
CA PHE A 26 -8.47 1.74 -1.98
C PHE A 26 -9.18 0.76 -1.05
N ALA A 27 -8.66 0.56 0.18
CA ALA A 27 -9.28 -0.32 1.17
C ALA A 27 -10.70 0.15 1.52
N ILE A 28 -10.91 1.46 1.75
CA ILE A 28 -12.23 2.03 2.02
C ILE A 28 -13.17 1.86 0.81
N SER A 29 -12.67 2.11 -0.40
CA SER A 29 -13.47 2.00 -1.62
C SER A 29 -13.94 0.57 -1.88
N MET A 30 -13.17 -0.44 -1.48
CA MET A 30 -13.58 -1.84 -1.53
C MET A 30 -14.69 -2.19 -0.53
N ALA A 31 -14.86 -1.40 0.54
CA ALA A 31 -15.91 -1.63 1.51
C ALA A 31 -17.32 -1.44 0.92
N THR A 32 -17.48 -0.54 -0.05
CA THR A 32 -18.79 -0.21 -0.64
C THR A 32 -19.43 -1.40 -1.36
N PRO A 33 -18.79 -2.04 -2.38
CA PRO A 33 -19.38 -3.20 -3.02
C PRO A 33 -19.60 -4.37 -2.05
N THR A 34 -18.76 -4.48 -1.02
CA THR A 34 -18.91 -5.54 -0.02
C THR A 34 -20.12 -5.29 0.89
N ALA A 35 -20.37 -4.07 1.32
CA ALA A 35 -21.55 -3.71 2.11
C ALA A 35 -22.83 -3.94 1.29
N VAL A 36 -22.82 -3.61 0.01
CA VAL A 36 -23.92 -3.88 -0.90
C VAL A 36 -24.18 -5.40 -1.02
N CYS A 37 -23.12 -6.21 -1.21
CA CYS A 37 -23.25 -7.66 -1.23
C CYS A 37 -23.81 -8.21 0.10
N ALA A 38 -23.41 -7.66 1.24
CA ALA A 38 -23.91 -8.07 2.56
C ALA A 38 -25.39 -7.73 2.78
N SER A 39 -25.91 -6.72 2.10
CA SER A 39 -27.33 -6.32 2.19
C SER A 39 -28.25 -7.18 1.29
N TYR A 40 -27.67 -8.05 0.47
CA TYR A 40 -28.45 -8.96 -0.38
C TYR A 40 -29.10 -10.07 0.45
N GLY A 41 -30.42 -10.08 0.46
CA GLY A 41 -31.24 -11.05 1.22
C GLY A 41 -31.55 -12.35 0.47
N GLY A 42 -30.91 -12.59 -0.68
CA GLY A 42 -31.12 -13.79 -1.49
C GLY A 42 -30.45 -15.05 -0.90
N PRO A 43 -30.84 -16.24 -1.34
CA PRO A 43 -30.40 -17.53 -0.78
C PRO A 43 -28.97 -17.94 -1.21
N GLU A 44 -28.22 -17.07 -1.82
CA GLU A 44 -26.93 -17.39 -2.44
C GLU A 44 -25.79 -17.48 -1.40
N PRO A 45 -25.26 -18.66 -1.08
CA PRO A 45 -24.23 -18.84 -0.05
C PRO A 45 -22.88 -18.16 -0.38
N GLY A 46 -22.58 -17.90 -1.66
CA GLY A 46 -21.35 -17.27 -2.13
C GLY A 46 -21.20 -15.83 -1.64
N VAL A 47 -22.28 -15.11 -1.42
CA VAL A 47 -22.28 -13.71 -0.99
C VAL A 47 -21.70 -13.55 0.42
N THR A 48 -22.10 -14.41 1.36
CA THR A 48 -21.59 -14.40 2.74
C THR A 48 -20.10 -14.74 2.78
N THR A 49 -19.68 -15.74 1.99
CA THR A 49 -18.29 -16.16 1.89
C THR A 49 -17.41 -15.04 1.32
N PHE A 50 -17.87 -14.36 0.29
CA PHE A 50 -17.20 -13.19 -0.27
C PHE A 50 -17.02 -12.07 0.75
N TYR A 51 -18.08 -11.73 1.48
CA TYR A 51 -18.06 -10.70 2.52
C TYR A 51 -17.03 -11.00 3.63
N GLN A 52 -17.02 -12.23 4.16
CA GLN A 52 -16.09 -12.63 5.22
C GLN A 52 -14.64 -12.62 4.76
N ALA A 53 -14.36 -13.11 3.56
CA ALA A 53 -13.01 -13.10 2.98
C ALA A 53 -12.51 -11.68 2.77
N TYR A 54 -13.38 -10.78 2.38
CA TYR A 54 -13.07 -9.38 2.18
C TYR A 54 -12.75 -8.68 3.51
N GLN A 55 -13.60 -8.81 4.52
CA GLN A 55 -13.46 -8.05 5.76
C GLN A 55 -12.08 -8.24 6.40
N SER A 56 -11.61 -9.50 6.51
CA SER A 56 -10.30 -9.78 7.09
C SER A 56 -9.12 -9.18 6.32
N ALA A 57 -9.19 -9.14 4.99
CA ALA A 57 -8.12 -8.57 4.18
C ALA A 57 -8.17 -7.04 4.16
N ASN A 58 -9.35 -6.44 4.20
CA ASN A 58 -9.52 -4.99 4.26
C ASN A 58 -8.92 -4.40 5.54
N ASP A 59 -9.15 -5.04 6.68
CA ASP A 59 -8.57 -4.62 7.96
C ASP A 59 -7.04 -4.61 7.91
N ALA A 60 -6.44 -5.65 7.30
CA ALA A 60 -5.00 -5.71 7.11
C ALA A 60 -4.47 -4.56 6.22
N LEU A 61 -5.17 -4.25 5.13
CA LEU A 61 -4.79 -3.13 4.24
C LEU A 61 -4.89 -1.77 4.92
N LEU A 62 -5.92 -1.54 5.74
CA LEU A 62 -6.10 -0.31 6.50
C LEU A 62 -5.00 -0.13 7.56
N ILE A 63 -4.68 -1.20 8.31
CA ILE A 63 -3.62 -1.18 9.32
C ILE A 63 -2.26 -0.91 8.64
N LEU A 64 -1.95 -1.62 7.55
CA LEU A 64 -0.72 -1.40 6.79
C LEU A 64 -0.63 0.03 6.26
N GLY A 65 -1.71 0.56 5.70
CA GLY A 65 -1.77 1.94 5.22
C GLY A 65 -1.51 2.96 6.32
N ALA A 66 -2.20 2.84 7.45
CA ALA A 66 -2.04 3.73 8.60
C ALA A 66 -0.63 3.70 9.19
N CYS A 67 -0.08 2.50 9.45
CA CYS A 67 1.29 2.33 9.95
C CYS A 67 2.32 2.90 8.97
N SER A 68 2.13 2.68 7.68
CA SER A 68 3.03 3.16 6.64
C SER A 68 3.04 4.68 6.53
N ILE A 69 1.90 5.33 6.70
CA ILE A 69 1.79 6.80 6.74
C ILE A 69 2.63 7.35 7.91
N VAL A 70 2.48 6.79 9.12
CA VAL A 70 3.25 7.21 10.31
C VAL A 70 4.75 7.05 10.08
N ILE A 71 5.18 5.89 9.56
CA ILE A 71 6.59 5.61 9.25
C ILE A 71 7.13 6.59 8.22
N THR A 72 6.33 6.97 7.23
CA THR A 72 6.73 7.94 6.20
C THR A 72 6.93 9.34 6.77
N PHE A 73 6.12 9.77 7.73
CA PHE A 73 6.34 11.04 8.45
C PHE A 73 7.63 11.01 9.28
N LEU A 74 7.92 9.90 9.96
CA LEU A 74 9.19 9.72 10.67
C LEU A 74 10.38 9.80 9.70
N PHE A 75 10.29 9.14 8.55
CA PHE A 75 11.31 9.23 7.49
C PHE A 75 11.49 10.66 7.00
N LYS A 76 10.40 11.41 6.75
CA LYS A 76 10.46 12.84 6.39
C LYS A 76 11.24 13.64 7.42
N ARG A 77 10.95 13.44 8.70
CA ARG A 77 11.59 14.19 9.78
C ARG A 77 13.09 13.87 9.92
N LEU A 78 13.46 12.61 9.74
CA LEU A 78 14.83 12.13 9.99
C LEU A 78 15.74 12.15 8.76
N ARG A 79 15.19 12.35 7.55
CA ARG A 79 15.92 12.20 6.28
C ARG A 79 17.13 13.10 6.10
N SER A 80 17.15 14.27 6.71
CA SER A 80 18.19 15.30 6.55
C SER A 80 19.02 15.54 7.81
N SER A 81 18.86 14.70 8.84
CA SER A 81 19.58 14.92 10.09
C SER A 81 21.05 14.51 9.98
N ILE A 82 21.94 15.40 10.41
CA ILE A 82 23.41 15.20 10.44
C ILE A 82 23.84 14.68 11.82
N ARG A 83 23.02 14.83 12.86
CA ARG A 83 23.35 14.41 14.21
C ARG A 83 23.42 12.87 14.32
N PRO A 84 24.43 12.30 15.03
CA PRO A 84 24.66 10.85 15.07
C PRO A 84 23.43 10.02 15.48
N ILE A 85 22.70 10.48 16.49
CA ILE A 85 21.51 9.77 16.99
C ILE A 85 20.36 9.75 15.98
N TYR A 86 20.16 10.82 15.22
CA TYR A 86 19.15 10.91 14.17
C TYR A 86 19.58 10.20 12.87
N TYR A 87 20.88 10.01 12.70
CA TYR A 87 21.42 9.32 11.53
C TYR A 87 21.00 7.85 11.51
N ILE A 88 21.11 7.15 12.64
CA ILE A 88 20.61 5.76 12.78
C ILE A 88 19.10 5.73 12.52
N GLY A 89 18.35 6.66 13.10
CA GLY A 89 16.91 6.77 12.86
C GLY A 89 16.55 6.97 11.39
N ASN A 90 17.35 7.74 10.65
CA ASN A 90 17.18 7.89 9.20
C ASN A 90 17.38 6.58 8.44
N PHE A 91 18.37 5.77 8.78
CA PHE A 91 18.57 4.45 8.17
C PHE A 91 17.41 3.51 8.48
N VAL A 92 17.03 3.41 9.75
CA VAL A 92 15.93 2.55 10.19
C VAL A 92 14.62 2.95 9.53
N SER A 93 14.31 4.24 9.49
CA SER A 93 13.07 4.72 8.85
C SER A 93 13.07 4.51 7.34
N CYS A 94 14.22 4.63 6.68
CA CYS A 94 14.34 4.34 5.24
C CYS A 94 14.11 2.85 4.94
N ALA A 95 14.72 1.96 5.74
CA ALA A 95 14.48 0.52 5.63
C ALA A 95 13.01 0.16 5.94
N ALA A 96 12.41 0.79 6.95
CA ALA A 96 11.02 0.59 7.31
C ALA A 96 10.06 0.99 6.17
N VAL A 97 10.29 2.15 5.51
CA VAL A 97 9.53 2.54 4.31
C VAL A 97 9.68 1.51 3.19
N GLY A 98 10.90 0.96 3.01
CA GLY A 98 11.16 -0.10 2.04
C GLY A 98 10.36 -1.37 2.33
N ILE A 99 10.42 -1.86 3.56
CA ILE A 99 9.69 -3.07 4.00
C ILE A 99 8.18 -2.84 3.86
N MET A 100 7.68 -1.72 4.36
CA MET A 100 6.24 -1.41 4.33
C MET A 100 5.73 -1.24 2.88
N GLY A 101 6.52 -0.64 1.99
CA GLY A 101 6.17 -0.50 0.58
C GLY A 101 6.01 -1.86 -0.11
N ILE A 102 6.98 -2.75 0.08
CA ILE A 102 6.93 -4.10 -0.50
C ILE A 102 5.81 -4.92 0.14
N ALA A 103 5.71 -4.94 1.48
CA ALA A 103 4.67 -5.68 2.18
C ALA A 103 3.27 -5.22 1.78
N SER A 104 3.02 -3.91 1.76
CA SER A 104 1.74 -3.33 1.34
C SER A 104 1.43 -3.66 -0.13
N GLY A 105 2.43 -3.56 -1.02
CA GLY A 105 2.24 -3.88 -2.43
C GLY A 105 1.89 -5.36 -2.65
N VAL A 106 2.63 -6.28 -2.03
CA VAL A 106 2.34 -7.71 -2.12
C VAL A 106 0.96 -8.05 -1.53
N THR A 107 0.64 -7.50 -0.35
CA THR A 107 -0.68 -7.72 0.28
C THR A 107 -1.80 -7.18 -0.60
N THR A 108 -1.63 -5.98 -1.19
CA THR A 108 -2.61 -5.40 -2.13
C THR A 108 -2.80 -6.27 -3.37
N LEU A 109 -1.71 -6.81 -3.93
CA LEU A 109 -1.76 -7.71 -5.08
C LEU A 109 -2.58 -8.97 -4.77
N VAL A 110 -2.25 -9.64 -3.66
CA VAL A 110 -2.94 -10.86 -3.23
C VAL A 110 -4.41 -10.58 -2.89
N ALA A 111 -4.68 -9.50 -2.16
CA ALA A 111 -6.05 -9.10 -1.81
C ALA A 111 -6.87 -8.81 -3.07
N THR A 112 -6.36 -7.98 -3.98
CA THR A 112 -7.05 -7.63 -5.24
C THR A 112 -7.36 -8.87 -6.08
N SER A 113 -6.40 -9.79 -6.21
CA SER A 113 -6.58 -11.04 -6.95
C SER A 113 -7.68 -11.92 -6.33
N ARG A 114 -7.65 -12.07 -5.01
CA ARG A 114 -8.68 -12.86 -4.29
C ARG A 114 -10.06 -12.24 -4.38
N TYR A 115 -10.14 -10.89 -4.27
CA TYR A 115 -11.42 -10.18 -4.40
C TYR A 115 -11.99 -10.29 -5.79
N GLN A 116 -11.16 -10.12 -6.81
CA GLN A 116 -11.59 -10.27 -8.20
C GLN A 116 -12.11 -11.67 -8.47
N ALA A 117 -11.41 -12.71 -7.99
CA ALA A 117 -11.85 -14.10 -8.13
C ALA A 117 -13.17 -14.36 -7.39
N GLY A 118 -13.31 -13.88 -6.14
CA GLY A 118 -14.56 -14.00 -5.38
C GLY A 118 -15.70 -13.19 -6.01
N TYR A 119 -15.41 -12.00 -6.49
CA TYR A 119 -16.39 -11.14 -7.15
C TYR A 119 -16.94 -11.77 -8.45
N ALA A 120 -16.10 -12.45 -9.21
CA ALA A 120 -16.51 -13.14 -10.44
C ALA A 120 -17.50 -14.30 -10.20
N THR A 121 -17.59 -14.82 -8.96
CA THR A 121 -18.55 -15.87 -8.59
C THR A 121 -19.90 -15.33 -8.13
N LEU A 122 -20.05 -14.02 -7.97
CA LEU A 122 -21.30 -13.42 -7.50
C LEU A 122 -22.37 -13.43 -8.60
N PRO A 123 -23.63 -13.71 -8.24
CA PRO A 123 -24.77 -13.69 -9.18
C PRO A 123 -25.23 -12.23 -9.41
N ILE A 124 -24.38 -11.40 -10.01
CA ILE A 124 -24.57 -9.94 -10.12
C ILE A 124 -25.90 -9.59 -10.78
N ASP A 125 -26.31 -10.32 -11.81
CA ASP A 125 -27.58 -10.04 -12.49
C ASP A 125 -28.79 -10.30 -11.58
N ALA A 126 -28.75 -11.40 -10.82
CA ALA A 126 -29.80 -11.70 -9.83
C ALA A 126 -29.82 -10.70 -8.69
N MET A 127 -28.65 -10.26 -8.21
CA MET A 127 -28.52 -9.24 -7.19
C MET A 127 -29.08 -7.89 -7.66
N ASN A 128 -28.73 -7.45 -8.85
CA ASN A 128 -29.23 -6.20 -9.43
C ASN A 128 -30.75 -6.25 -9.62
N GLN A 129 -31.30 -7.38 -10.09
CA GLN A 129 -32.75 -7.58 -10.21
C GLN A 129 -33.44 -7.55 -8.85
N TYR A 130 -32.88 -8.21 -7.84
CA TYR A 130 -33.42 -8.19 -6.47
C TYR A 130 -33.58 -6.77 -5.93
N TRP A 131 -32.57 -5.90 -6.07
CA TRP A 131 -32.68 -4.51 -5.61
C TRP A 131 -33.68 -3.70 -6.43
N LEU A 132 -33.74 -3.92 -7.72
CA LEU A 132 -34.74 -3.26 -8.59
C LEU A 132 -36.16 -3.62 -8.14
N ASP A 133 -36.41 -4.89 -7.87
CA ASP A 133 -37.73 -5.37 -7.42
C ASP A 133 -38.13 -4.85 -6.03
N HIS A 134 -37.13 -4.48 -5.20
CA HIS A 134 -37.33 -3.85 -3.88
C HIS A 134 -37.30 -2.32 -3.93
N GLY A 135 -37.38 -1.71 -5.13
CA GLY A 135 -37.44 -0.27 -5.31
C GLY A 135 -36.12 0.48 -5.06
N SER A 136 -35.01 -0.23 -5.08
CA SER A 136 -33.67 0.36 -4.95
C SER A 136 -33.04 0.58 -6.31
N ASN A 137 -32.39 1.74 -6.52
CA ASN A 137 -31.62 2.04 -7.72
C ASN A 137 -30.15 1.63 -7.61
N VAL A 138 -29.79 0.78 -6.63
CA VAL A 138 -28.44 0.28 -6.45
C VAL A 138 -28.14 -0.75 -7.55
N THR A 139 -27.04 -0.57 -8.26
CA THR A 139 -26.54 -1.50 -9.27
C THR A 139 -25.08 -1.80 -9.02
N ILE A 140 -24.67 -3.06 -9.19
CA ILE A 140 -23.28 -3.49 -9.12
C ILE A 140 -22.79 -3.76 -10.55
N GLU A 141 -21.61 -3.24 -10.86
CA GLU A 141 -20.95 -3.49 -12.15
C GLU A 141 -20.32 -4.88 -12.18
N LYS A 142 -20.37 -5.57 -13.32
CA LYS A 142 -19.72 -6.89 -13.51
C LYS A 142 -18.19 -6.81 -13.47
N SER A 143 -17.60 -5.69 -13.85
CA SER A 143 -16.16 -5.48 -13.93
C SER A 143 -15.78 -4.11 -13.37
N PRO A 144 -15.83 -3.92 -12.06
CA PRO A 144 -15.50 -2.64 -11.44
C PRO A 144 -14.05 -2.23 -11.73
N ALA A 145 -13.85 -0.94 -12.06
CA ALA A 145 -12.52 -0.37 -12.34
C ALA A 145 -11.57 -0.43 -11.12
N ILE A 146 -12.08 -0.71 -9.95
CA ILE A 146 -11.28 -0.81 -8.73
C ILE A 146 -10.24 -1.94 -8.78
N PHE A 147 -10.50 -3.05 -9.47
CA PHE A 147 -9.52 -4.15 -9.57
C PHE A 147 -8.28 -3.76 -10.38
N PRO A 148 -8.37 -3.24 -11.61
CA PRO A 148 -7.21 -2.72 -12.32
C PRO A 148 -6.43 -1.67 -11.51
N LEU A 149 -7.12 -0.76 -10.82
CA LEU A 149 -6.50 0.24 -9.95
C LEU A 149 -5.73 -0.40 -8.80
N GLY A 150 -6.25 -1.46 -8.18
CA GLY A 150 -5.57 -2.23 -7.13
C GLY A 150 -4.26 -2.85 -7.62
N TYR A 151 -4.24 -3.43 -8.83
CA TYR A 151 -3.00 -3.97 -9.43
C TYR A 151 -1.97 -2.87 -9.71
N ILE A 152 -2.37 -1.75 -10.28
CA ILE A 152 -1.49 -0.60 -10.52
C ILE A 152 -0.91 -0.08 -9.20
N LEU A 153 -1.74 0.12 -8.20
CA LEU A 153 -1.33 0.56 -6.87
C LEU A 153 -0.32 -0.40 -6.23
N SER A 154 -0.56 -1.72 -6.34
CA SER A 154 0.35 -2.76 -5.86
C SER A 154 1.75 -2.62 -6.47
N VAL A 155 1.84 -2.49 -7.79
CA VAL A 155 3.12 -2.31 -8.49
C VAL A 155 3.81 -1.02 -8.05
N CYS A 156 3.08 0.09 -7.97
CA CYS A 156 3.64 1.37 -7.52
C CYS A 156 4.18 1.32 -6.08
N LEU A 157 3.49 0.62 -5.16
CA LEU A 157 3.93 0.42 -3.79
C LEU A 157 5.22 -0.40 -3.72
N VAL A 158 5.32 -1.50 -4.49
CA VAL A 158 6.54 -2.31 -4.57
C VAL A 158 7.70 -1.48 -5.11
N LEU A 159 7.49 -0.73 -6.19
CA LEU A 159 8.54 0.13 -6.77
C LEU A 159 9.00 1.22 -5.78
N ALA A 160 8.10 1.83 -5.03
CA ALA A 160 8.45 2.79 -3.98
C ALA A 160 9.27 2.13 -2.86
N GLY A 161 8.92 0.91 -2.46
CA GLY A 161 9.67 0.12 -1.49
C GLY A 161 11.08 -0.22 -1.97
N VAL A 162 11.22 -0.65 -3.22
CA VAL A 162 12.53 -0.91 -3.86
C VAL A 162 13.35 0.38 -3.92
N ALA A 163 12.76 1.51 -4.30
CA ALA A 163 13.45 2.80 -4.33
C ALA A 163 13.96 3.22 -2.94
N ALA A 164 13.21 2.91 -1.87
CA ALA A 164 13.66 3.15 -0.50
C ALA A 164 14.87 2.28 -0.13
N PHE A 165 14.91 1.01 -0.54
CA PHE A 165 16.10 0.16 -0.34
C PHE A 165 17.29 0.60 -1.16
N VAL A 166 17.08 1.07 -2.39
CA VAL A 166 18.16 1.69 -3.19
C VAL A 166 18.73 2.91 -2.48
N LEU A 167 17.88 3.79 -1.96
CA LEU A 167 18.33 4.94 -1.17
C LEU A 167 19.09 4.52 0.09
N PHE A 168 18.61 3.50 0.80
CA PHE A 168 19.28 2.92 1.95
C PHE A 168 20.69 2.41 1.60
N ALA A 169 20.82 1.63 0.52
CA ALA A 169 22.10 1.10 0.06
C ALA A 169 23.08 2.22 -0.35
N LEU A 170 22.61 3.23 -1.09
CA LEU A 170 23.43 4.37 -1.49
C LEU A 170 23.96 5.15 -0.29
N LYS A 171 23.13 5.37 0.73
CA LYS A 171 23.54 6.03 1.98
C LYS A 171 24.56 5.18 2.75
N LEU A 172 24.37 3.87 2.81
CA LEU A 172 25.31 2.95 3.47
C LEU A 172 26.69 2.99 2.80
N ILE A 173 26.74 2.93 1.47
CA ILE A 173 27.97 3.03 0.69
C ILE A 173 28.67 4.38 0.95
N ALA A 174 27.93 5.47 0.93
CA ALA A 174 28.46 6.80 1.20
C ALA A 174 29.08 6.89 2.60
N ARG A 175 28.45 6.28 3.60
CA ARG A 175 28.94 6.21 4.99
C ARG A 175 30.24 5.42 5.09
N ILE A 176 30.28 4.23 4.49
CA ILE A 176 31.49 3.37 4.51
C ILE A 176 32.68 4.11 3.86
N ARG A 177 32.45 4.81 2.74
CA ARG A 177 33.49 5.60 2.08
C ARG A 177 33.99 6.73 2.95
N TYR A 178 33.09 7.45 3.60
CA TYR A 178 33.46 8.52 4.53
C TYR A 178 34.29 8.02 5.71
N GLU A 179 33.92 6.90 6.31
CA GLU A 179 34.67 6.31 7.43
C GLU A 179 36.06 5.80 7.01
N LYS A 180 36.22 5.27 5.79
CA LYS A 180 37.52 4.88 5.24
C LYS A 180 38.45 6.09 4.99
N SER A 181 37.90 7.16 4.40
CA SER A 181 38.65 8.39 4.16
C SER A 181 39.19 8.98 5.47
N ARG A 182 38.35 9.03 6.50
CA ARG A 182 38.73 9.57 7.82
C ARG A 182 39.80 8.74 8.55
N LYS A 183 39.81 7.42 8.33
CA LYS A 183 40.86 6.54 8.91
C LYS A 183 42.19 6.68 8.19
N GLY A 184 42.19 6.86 6.86
CA GLY A 184 43.41 7.08 6.08
C GLY A 184 44.04 8.47 6.24
N GLU A 185 43.32 9.44 6.83
CA GLU A 185 43.86 10.75 7.19
C GLU A 185 44.43 10.77 8.64
N ALA A 186 44.19 9.71 9.42
CA ALA A 186 44.65 9.59 10.80
C ALA A 186 45.92 8.73 10.96
N GLU A 187 46.40 8.11 9.88
CA GLU A 187 47.70 7.42 9.75
C GLU A 187 48.72 8.33 9.02
#